data_38995a2a368b275e7cf12998f8aab3c4
#
_entry.id   38995a2a368b275e7cf12998f8aab3c4
#
_cell.length_a   1.000
_cell.length_b   1.000
_cell.length_c   1.000
_cell.angle_alpha   90.00
_cell.angle_beta   90.00
_cell.angle_gamma   90.00
#
_symmetry.space_group_name_H-M   'P 1'
#
loop_
_entity.id
_entity.type
_entity.pdbx_description
1 polymer ?
#
loop_
_entity_poly.entity_id
_entity_poly.type
_entity_poly.pdbx_seq_one_letter_code
_entity_poly.pdbx_strand_id
1 'polypeptide(L)'
;RREAVADLFGRATPAEQKWLQAVVTGNLRQGALDAVTQEAVAQVAEVPLAAVRRAAMLAGSTVAAAGAAFAGEEALAAIGLEVGRPVMPMLASSAPDVATAMAGLSPDGATEVAIDTKLDGIRIQVHREGDDVLVVTRSLDDITGRLPEVVEVARSLPAERFVLDGEALALTDDGRPMAFQDTASRTAQDESREGQRAITPHFFDLLHVDGRDLLDSPGHERLAALDALVPEQHRVRRLVTA
;
A
#
# COMPACT_ATOMS: atom_id res chain seq x y z
N ARG A 1 26.11 19.16 9.05
CA ARG A 1 25.92 17.80 8.45
C ARG A 1 27.20 17.27 7.79
N ARG A 2 27.88 18.03 6.91
CA ARG A 2 29.10 17.59 6.20
C ARG A 2 30.24 17.23 7.16
N GLU A 3 30.48 18.04 8.18
CA GLU A 3 31.52 17.80 9.22
C GLU A 3 31.22 16.54 10.04
N ALA A 4 29.97 16.31 10.45
CA ALA A 4 29.57 15.11 11.20
C ALA A 4 29.78 13.82 10.39
N VAL A 5 29.46 13.87 9.07
CA VAL A 5 29.72 12.73 8.16
C VAL A 5 31.22 12.50 8.01
N ALA A 6 32.02 13.57 7.83
CA ALA A 6 33.46 13.45 7.70
C ALA A 6 34.13 12.87 8.97
N ASP A 7 33.68 13.29 10.16
CA ASP A 7 34.14 12.75 11.45
C ASP A 7 33.80 11.26 11.60
N LEU A 8 32.53 10.89 11.29
CA LEU A 8 32.10 9.50 11.33
C LEU A 8 32.96 8.61 10.42
N PHE A 9 33.15 9.01 9.16
CA PHE A 9 33.99 8.26 8.22
C PHE A 9 35.47 8.25 8.62
N GLY A 10 35.99 9.32 9.19
CA GLY A 10 37.36 9.41 9.66
C GLY A 10 37.67 8.46 10.82
N ARG A 11 36.68 8.11 11.63
CA ARG A 11 36.81 7.19 12.78
C ARG A 11 36.53 5.73 12.41
N ALA A 12 35.94 5.49 11.28
CA ALA A 12 35.55 4.16 10.80
C ALA A 12 36.74 3.43 10.13
N THR A 13 36.82 2.13 10.33
CA THR A 13 37.72 1.25 9.59
C THR A 13 37.34 1.17 8.10
N PRO A 14 38.25 0.73 7.20
CA PRO A 14 37.91 0.58 5.78
C PRO A 14 36.68 -0.29 5.50
N ALA A 15 36.45 -1.34 6.30
CA ALA A 15 35.26 -2.18 6.17
C ALA A 15 33.99 -1.44 6.59
N GLU A 16 34.03 -0.70 7.70
CA GLU A 16 32.91 0.12 8.18
C GLU A 16 32.62 1.29 7.24
N GLN A 17 33.65 1.94 6.66
CA GLN A 17 33.46 2.99 5.65
C GLN A 17 32.70 2.47 4.44
N LYS A 18 33.03 1.26 3.94
CA LYS A 18 32.31 0.62 2.85
C LYS A 18 30.86 0.34 3.22
N TRP A 19 30.62 -0.13 4.43
CA TRP A 19 29.27 -0.37 4.94
C TRP A 19 28.48 0.94 5.10
N LEU A 20 29.07 1.97 5.72
CA LEU A 20 28.46 3.29 5.86
C LEU A 20 28.13 3.91 4.50
N GLN A 21 29.02 3.78 3.51
CA GLN A 21 28.75 4.24 2.16
C GLN A 21 27.53 3.54 1.56
N ALA A 22 27.42 2.22 1.72
CA ALA A 22 26.31 1.43 1.23
C ALA A 22 24.97 1.85 1.90
N VAL A 23 24.99 2.12 3.22
CA VAL A 23 23.84 2.63 3.99
C VAL A 23 23.40 4.00 3.44
N VAL A 24 24.33 4.95 3.34
CA VAL A 24 24.03 6.34 2.92
C VAL A 24 23.53 6.40 1.48
N THR A 25 24.01 5.51 0.61
CA THR A 25 23.60 5.45 -0.81
C THR A 25 22.39 4.52 -1.05
N GLY A 26 21.81 3.91 -0.02
CA GLY A 26 20.71 2.95 -0.15
C GLY A 26 21.08 1.64 -0.86
N ASN A 27 22.39 1.36 -1.03
CA ASN A 27 22.90 0.17 -1.72
C ASN A 27 23.32 -0.96 -0.75
N LEU A 28 22.69 -1.03 0.40
CA LEU A 28 22.97 -2.08 1.38
C LEU A 28 22.37 -3.42 0.90
N ARG A 29 23.18 -4.23 0.25
CA ARG A 29 22.78 -5.58 -0.22
C ARG A 29 22.96 -6.58 0.90
N GLN A 30 22.01 -6.65 1.82
CA GLN A 30 22.10 -7.58 2.97
C GLN A 30 21.50 -8.95 2.69
N GLY A 31 20.63 -9.09 1.70
CA GLY A 31 19.85 -10.32 1.47
C GLY A 31 18.82 -10.64 2.56
N ALA A 32 18.79 -9.90 3.66
CA ALA A 32 17.76 -10.00 4.69
C ALA A 32 16.57 -9.15 4.29
N LEU A 33 15.54 -9.81 3.74
CA LEU A 33 14.26 -9.20 3.43
C LEU A 33 13.41 -9.12 4.70
N ASP A 34 12.42 -8.26 4.72
CA ASP A 34 11.44 -8.13 5.82
C ASP A 34 10.87 -9.48 6.26
N ALA A 35 10.58 -10.37 5.32
CA ALA A 35 10.07 -11.70 5.62
C ALA A 35 11.01 -12.52 6.53
N VAL A 36 12.32 -12.51 6.25
CA VAL A 36 13.32 -13.21 7.06
C VAL A 36 13.42 -12.60 8.46
N THR A 37 13.36 -11.26 8.54
CA THR A 37 13.36 -10.55 9.83
C THR A 37 12.11 -10.90 10.64
N GLN A 38 10.93 -10.93 10.01
CA GLN A 38 9.67 -11.30 10.67
C GLN A 38 9.69 -12.74 11.17
N GLU A 39 10.27 -13.68 10.39
CA GLU A 39 10.45 -15.07 10.80
C GLU A 39 11.38 -15.19 12.02
N ALA A 40 12.51 -14.50 12.00
CA ALA A 40 13.45 -14.47 13.11
C ALA A 40 12.82 -13.88 14.38
N VAL A 41 12.09 -12.76 14.25
CA VAL A 41 11.37 -12.12 15.36
C VAL A 41 10.33 -13.07 15.95
N ALA A 42 9.51 -13.70 15.11
CA ALA A 42 8.49 -14.64 15.55
C ALA A 42 9.09 -15.82 16.33
N GLN A 43 10.21 -16.36 15.83
CA GLN A 43 10.92 -17.47 16.49
C GLN A 43 11.51 -17.07 17.83
N VAL A 44 12.17 -15.90 17.91
CA VAL A 44 12.85 -15.46 19.15
C VAL A 44 11.86 -14.99 20.21
N ALA A 45 10.78 -14.33 19.78
CA ALA A 45 9.71 -13.88 20.68
C ALA A 45 8.70 -14.99 21.04
N GLU A 46 8.82 -16.18 20.45
CA GLU A 46 7.92 -17.34 20.64
C GLU A 46 6.44 -17.01 20.35
N VAL A 47 6.19 -16.20 19.30
CA VAL A 47 4.85 -15.78 18.87
C VAL A 47 4.54 -16.28 17.45
N PRO A 48 3.26 -16.41 17.06
CA PRO A 48 2.89 -16.85 15.72
C PRO A 48 3.42 -15.90 14.64
N LEU A 49 4.08 -16.45 13.61
CA LEU A 49 4.57 -15.65 12.47
C LEU A 49 3.45 -14.87 11.77
N ALA A 50 2.24 -15.44 11.67
CA ALA A 50 1.08 -14.76 11.10
C ALA A 50 0.72 -13.48 11.87
N ALA A 51 0.81 -13.51 13.22
CA ALA A 51 0.57 -12.33 14.05
C ALA A 51 1.63 -11.24 13.82
N VAL A 52 2.91 -11.62 13.72
CA VAL A 52 4.00 -10.67 13.41
C VAL A 52 3.81 -10.05 12.03
N ARG A 53 3.49 -10.85 11.01
CA ARG A 53 3.24 -10.36 9.63
C ARG A 53 2.07 -9.41 9.56
N ARG A 54 0.95 -9.75 10.24
CA ARG A 54 -0.22 -8.88 10.32
C ARG A 54 0.11 -7.56 11.02
N ALA A 55 0.76 -7.61 12.16
CA ALA A 55 1.15 -6.42 12.91
C ALA A 55 2.12 -5.54 12.11
N ALA A 56 3.12 -6.12 11.42
CA ALA A 56 4.03 -5.40 10.56
C ALA A 56 3.31 -4.70 9.40
N MET A 57 2.35 -5.38 8.78
CA MET A 57 1.51 -4.81 7.72
C MET A 57 0.72 -3.59 8.23
N LEU A 58 0.03 -3.73 9.36
CA LEU A 58 -0.84 -2.69 9.93
C LEU A 58 -0.06 -1.52 10.54
N ALA A 59 1.13 -1.80 11.12
CA ALA A 59 2.02 -0.76 11.62
C ALA A 59 2.80 -0.03 10.51
N GLY A 60 2.77 -0.53 9.27
CA GLY A 60 3.59 -0.03 8.16
C GLY A 60 5.09 -0.26 8.36
N SER A 61 5.49 -1.08 9.35
CA SER A 61 6.90 -1.28 9.73
C SER A 61 7.13 -2.61 10.45
N THR A 62 8.06 -3.41 9.93
CA THR A 62 8.56 -4.63 10.62
C THR A 62 9.21 -4.29 11.96
N VAL A 63 9.89 -3.14 12.08
CA VAL A 63 10.54 -2.71 13.32
C VAL A 63 9.51 -2.44 14.42
N ALA A 64 8.40 -1.78 14.09
CA ALA A 64 7.31 -1.52 15.04
C ALA A 64 6.67 -2.83 15.53
N ALA A 65 6.42 -3.78 14.62
CA ALA A 65 5.90 -5.10 14.98
C ALA A 65 6.86 -5.91 15.85
N ALA A 66 8.17 -5.80 15.61
CA ALA A 66 9.18 -6.49 16.42
C ALA A 66 9.13 -6.06 17.88
N GLY A 67 8.98 -4.76 18.16
CA GLY A 67 8.79 -4.25 19.52
C GLY A 67 7.57 -4.87 20.22
N ALA A 68 6.44 -4.95 19.52
CA ALA A 68 5.22 -5.56 20.05
C ALA A 68 5.35 -7.09 20.23
N ALA A 69 6.08 -7.78 19.34
CA ALA A 69 6.29 -9.22 19.44
C ALA A 69 6.99 -9.63 20.74
N PHE A 70 7.98 -8.86 21.18
CA PHE A 70 8.66 -9.11 22.45
C PHE A 70 7.79 -8.79 23.69
N ALA A 71 6.71 -8.04 23.51
CA ALA A 71 5.71 -7.82 24.56
C ALA A 71 4.59 -8.89 24.57
N GLY A 72 4.57 -9.78 23.55
CA GLY A 72 3.67 -10.92 23.45
C GLY A 72 2.56 -10.78 22.39
N GLU A 73 1.79 -11.84 22.21
CA GLU A 73 0.77 -11.95 21.17
C GLU A 73 -0.36 -10.92 21.36
N GLU A 74 -0.75 -10.59 22.59
CA GLU A 74 -1.76 -9.55 22.87
C GLU A 74 -1.32 -8.17 22.36
N ALA A 75 -0.04 -7.84 22.52
CA ALA A 75 0.52 -6.57 22.02
C ALA A 75 0.54 -6.52 20.49
N LEU A 76 0.79 -7.66 19.83
CA LEU A 76 0.67 -7.76 18.36
C LEU A 76 -0.78 -7.61 17.91
N ALA A 77 -1.72 -8.25 18.60
CA ALA A 77 -3.15 -8.19 18.29
C ALA A 77 -3.74 -6.79 18.50
N ALA A 78 -3.17 -6.01 19.42
CA ALA A 78 -3.57 -4.62 19.66
C ALA A 78 -3.22 -3.66 18.49
N ILE A 79 -2.33 -4.07 17.59
CA ILE A 79 -2.00 -3.29 16.39
C ILE A 79 -3.13 -3.49 15.37
N GLY A 80 -4.05 -2.52 15.31
CA GLY A 80 -5.16 -2.45 14.36
C GLY A 80 -4.88 -1.54 13.17
N LEU A 81 -5.84 -1.50 12.23
CA LEU A 81 -5.86 -0.50 11.18
C LEU A 81 -6.15 0.87 11.80
N GLU A 82 -5.40 1.88 11.37
CA GLU A 82 -5.53 3.26 11.83
C GLU A 82 -5.54 4.20 10.63
N VAL A 83 -6.59 5.02 10.52
CA VAL A 83 -6.67 6.01 9.45
C VAL A 83 -5.56 7.03 9.64
N GLY A 84 -4.87 7.38 8.54
CA GLY A 84 -3.67 8.22 8.59
C GLY A 84 -2.35 7.45 8.75
N ARG A 85 -2.40 6.15 9.13
CA ARG A 85 -1.21 5.28 9.14
C ARG A 85 -1.24 4.31 7.96
N PRO A 86 -0.33 4.47 6.98
CA PRO A 86 -0.30 3.61 5.81
C PRO A 86 -0.08 2.14 6.13
N VAL A 87 -0.81 1.27 5.44
CA VAL A 87 -0.75 -0.19 5.57
C VAL A 87 0.19 -0.75 4.49
N MET A 88 1.10 -1.64 4.86
CA MET A 88 2.00 -2.27 3.88
C MET A 88 1.19 -3.12 2.88
N PRO A 89 1.49 -3.02 1.57
CA PRO A 89 0.74 -3.76 0.57
C PRO A 89 1.02 -5.26 0.65
N MET A 90 -0.02 -6.07 0.55
CA MET A 90 0.12 -7.51 0.38
C MET A 90 0.45 -7.85 -1.08
N LEU A 91 1.28 -8.88 -1.27
CA LEU A 91 1.56 -9.44 -2.59
C LEU A 91 0.51 -10.48 -2.95
N ALA A 92 0.01 -10.42 -4.18
CA ALA A 92 -0.84 -11.46 -4.73
C ALA A 92 -0.01 -12.69 -5.12
N SER A 93 -0.59 -13.87 -4.96
CA SER A 93 -0.04 -15.11 -5.52
C SER A 93 -0.23 -15.12 -7.04
N SER A 94 0.69 -15.75 -7.76
CA SER A 94 0.60 -15.96 -9.20
C SER A 94 0.10 -17.37 -9.51
N ALA A 95 -0.60 -17.53 -10.63
CA ALA A 95 -0.96 -18.82 -11.19
C ALA A 95 -0.48 -18.91 -12.65
N PRO A 96 -0.14 -20.12 -13.17
CA PRO A 96 0.37 -20.27 -14.52
C PRO A 96 -0.67 -19.99 -15.60
N ASP A 97 -1.96 -20.19 -15.29
CA ASP A 97 -3.09 -19.97 -16.19
C ASP A 97 -4.38 -19.66 -15.41
N VAL A 98 -5.42 -19.26 -16.15
CA VAL A 98 -6.72 -18.88 -15.59
C VAL A 98 -7.41 -20.07 -14.91
N ALA A 99 -7.32 -21.27 -15.49
CA ALA A 99 -7.95 -22.46 -14.93
C ALA A 99 -7.39 -22.80 -13.55
N THR A 100 -6.07 -22.75 -13.41
CA THR A 100 -5.38 -22.95 -12.12
C THR A 100 -5.75 -21.86 -11.10
N ALA A 101 -5.83 -20.59 -11.53
CA ALA A 101 -6.25 -19.49 -10.68
C ALA A 101 -7.69 -19.69 -10.16
N MET A 102 -8.63 -20.02 -11.05
CA MET A 102 -10.03 -20.28 -10.72
C MET A 102 -10.18 -21.47 -9.77
N ALA A 103 -9.48 -22.57 -10.02
CA ALA A 103 -9.51 -23.74 -9.14
C ALA A 103 -8.98 -23.43 -7.74
N GLY A 104 -8.03 -22.50 -7.60
CA GLY A 104 -7.52 -22.05 -6.31
C GLY A 104 -8.47 -21.11 -5.57
N LEU A 105 -9.20 -20.25 -6.29
CA LEU A 105 -10.11 -19.25 -5.71
C LEU A 105 -11.53 -19.78 -5.47
N SER A 106 -11.99 -20.71 -6.33
CA SER A 106 -13.31 -21.36 -6.28
C SER A 106 -13.15 -22.88 -6.39
N PRO A 107 -12.63 -23.55 -5.34
CA PRO A 107 -12.37 -25.01 -5.39
C PRO A 107 -13.64 -25.84 -5.58
N ASP A 108 -14.78 -25.31 -5.18
CA ASP A 108 -16.11 -25.92 -5.32
C ASP A 108 -16.76 -25.64 -6.68
N GLY A 109 -16.14 -24.74 -7.50
CA GLY A 109 -16.68 -24.29 -8.78
C GLY A 109 -18.00 -23.49 -8.66
N ALA A 110 -18.39 -23.08 -7.46
CA ALA A 110 -19.63 -22.37 -7.17
C ALA A 110 -19.40 -21.03 -6.42
N THR A 111 -18.23 -20.86 -5.79
CA THR A 111 -17.87 -19.62 -5.13
C THR A 111 -17.59 -18.54 -6.18
N GLU A 112 -18.30 -17.42 -6.07
CA GLU A 112 -18.10 -16.27 -6.97
C GLU A 112 -16.70 -15.67 -6.80
N VAL A 113 -16.06 -15.37 -7.92
CA VAL A 113 -14.72 -14.75 -8.01
C VAL A 113 -14.85 -13.39 -8.68
N ALA A 114 -14.24 -12.39 -8.07
CA ALA A 114 -14.11 -11.06 -8.65
C ALA A 114 -12.83 -10.96 -9.51
N ILE A 115 -12.99 -10.54 -10.75
CA ILE A 115 -11.91 -10.38 -11.72
C ILE A 115 -11.79 -8.89 -12.07
N ASP A 116 -10.70 -8.27 -11.65
CA ASP A 116 -10.44 -6.86 -11.89
C ASP A 116 -9.59 -6.64 -13.13
N THR A 117 -9.89 -5.56 -13.86
CA THR A 117 -8.99 -5.09 -14.91
C THR A 117 -7.69 -4.61 -14.27
N LYS A 118 -6.56 -5.25 -14.65
CA LYS A 118 -5.24 -4.80 -14.20
C LYS A 118 -4.88 -3.47 -14.83
N LEU A 119 -4.94 -2.43 -14.04
CA LEU A 119 -4.46 -1.11 -14.41
C LEU A 119 -2.95 -1.03 -14.25
N ASP A 120 -2.28 -0.25 -15.09
CA ASP A 120 -0.83 -0.05 -15.07
C ASP A 120 -0.51 1.42 -14.80
N GLY A 121 -0.71 1.82 -13.57
CA GLY A 121 -0.50 3.16 -13.06
C GLY A 121 0.41 3.16 -11.83
N ILE A 122 0.12 4.06 -10.91
CA ILE A 122 0.79 4.14 -9.61
C ILE A 122 -0.20 3.69 -8.56
N ARG A 123 0.12 2.58 -7.86
CA ARG A 123 -0.68 2.14 -6.72
C ARG A 123 -0.69 3.20 -5.65
N ILE A 124 -1.87 3.56 -5.22
CA ILE A 124 -2.11 4.53 -4.16
C ILE A 124 -2.95 3.92 -3.05
N GLN A 125 -2.66 4.32 -1.83
CA GLN A 125 -3.54 4.15 -0.70
C GLN A 125 -3.99 5.54 -0.26
N VAL A 126 -5.29 5.74 -0.11
CA VAL A 126 -5.89 7.04 0.22
C VAL A 126 -6.57 6.94 1.58
N HIS A 127 -6.08 7.72 2.54
CA HIS A 127 -6.69 7.89 3.85
C HIS A 127 -7.38 9.24 3.91
N ARG A 128 -8.56 9.29 4.51
CA ARG A 128 -9.25 10.54 4.83
C ARG A 128 -9.75 10.53 6.26
N GLU A 129 -9.59 11.64 6.94
CA GLU A 129 -10.17 11.92 8.26
C GLU A 129 -10.62 13.38 8.29
N GLY A 130 -11.94 13.61 8.14
CA GLY A 130 -12.50 14.94 7.95
C GLY A 130 -11.99 15.60 6.68
N ASP A 131 -11.32 16.74 6.82
CA ASP A 131 -10.70 17.48 5.71
C ASP A 131 -9.29 17.01 5.37
N ASP A 132 -8.66 16.25 6.27
CA ASP A 132 -7.30 15.73 6.08
C ASP A 132 -7.32 14.52 5.15
N VAL A 133 -6.51 14.58 4.09
CA VAL A 133 -6.31 13.51 3.12
C VAL A 133 -4.84 13.19 3.03
N LEU A 134 -4.51 11.91 3.09
CA LEU A 134 -3.16 11.39 2.88
C LEU A 134 -3.19 10.41 1.70
N VAL A 135 -2.33 10.64 0.71
CA VAL A 135 -2.14 9.75 -0.45
C VAL A 135 -0.72 9.21 -0.42
N VAL A 136 -0.59 7.89 -0.30
CA VAL A 136 0.73 7.24 -0.29
C VAL A 136 0.88 6.24 -1.43
N THR A 137 2.15 6.05 -1.85
CA THR A 137 2.53 5.05 -2.85
C THR A 137 2.57 3.64 -2.27
N ARG A 138 2.88 2.64 -3.11
CA ARG A 138 3.16 1.26 -2.69
C ARG A 138 4.32 1.15 -1.69
N SER A 139 5.30 2.06 -1.76
CA SER A 139 6.43 2.13 -0.81
C SER A 139 6.12 2.95 0.45
N LEU A 140 4.87 3.40 0.60
CA LEU A 140 4.36 4.24 1.68
C LEU A 140 4.92 5.67 1.69
N ASP A 141 5.50 6.12 0.56
CA ASP A 141 5.93 7.51 0.41
C ASP A 141 4.71 8.42 0.26
N ASP A 142 4.67 9.50 1.01
CA ASP A 142 3.63 10.52 0.91
C ASP A 142 3.78 11.31 -0.39
N ILE A 143 2.76 11.27 -1.22
CA ILE A 143 2.65 12.00 -2.49
C ILE A 143 1.41 12.89 -2.55
N THR A 144 0.80 13.19 -1.41
CA THR A 144 -0.45 13.96 -1.30
C THR A 144 -0.38 15.29 -2.05
N GLY A 145 0.70 16.06 -1.83
CA GLY A 145 0.88 17.36 -2.48
C GLY A 145 1.10 17.29 -3.99
N ARG A 146 1.42 16.11 -4.53
CA ARG A 146 1.64 15.87 -5.96
C ARG A 146 0.38 15.46 -6.72
N LEU A 147 -0.68 15.06 -5.99
CA LEU A 147 -1.92 14.53 -6.55
C LEU A 147 -3.16 15.28 -6.02
N PRO A 148 -3.26 16.60 -6.24
CA PRO A 148 -4.40 17.39 -5.77
C PRO A 148 -5.74 16.88 -6.34
N GLU A 149 -5.74 16.32 -7.55
CA GLU A 149 -6.94 15.76 -8.18
C GLU A 149 -7.47 14.54 -7.40
N VAL A 150 -6.57 13.68 -6.88
CA VAL A 150 -6.94 12.54 -6.03
C VAL A 150 -7.49 13.03 -4.69
N VAL A 151 -6.89 14.09 -4.13
CA VAL A 151 -7.36 14.72 -2.90
C VAL A 151 -8.78 15.29 -3.08
N GLU A 152 -9.06 15.96 -4.20
CA GLU A 152 -10.39 16.48 -4.52
C GLU A 152 -11.43 15.35 -4.65
N VAL A 153 -11.10 14.27 -5.34
CA VAL A 153 -11.96 13.08 -5.43
C VAL A 153 -12.23 12.53 -4.03
N ALA A 154 -11.19 12.34 -3.21
CA ALA A 154 -11.33 11.81 -1.86
C ALA A 154 -12.26 12.69 -1.00
N ARG A 155 -12.11 14.01 -1.06
CA ARG A 155 -12.98 14.97 -0.33
C ARG A 155 -14.42 14.99 -0.83
N SER A 156 -14.65 14.65 -2.10
CA SER A 156 -16.00 14.61 -2.67
C SER A 156 -16.81 13.38 -2.26
N LEU A 157 -16.16 12.32 -1.74
CA LEU A 157 -16.85 11.11 -1.28
C LEU A 157 -17.70 11.39 -0.03
N PRO A 158 -18.84 10.70 0.13
CA PRO A 158 -19.81 11.01 1.19
C PRO A 158 -19.36 10.62 2.61
N ALA A 159 -18.36 9.70 2.76
CA ALA A 159 -17.84 9.33 4.06
C ALA A 159 -16.76 10.32 4.53
N GLU A 160 -16.68 10.57 5.83
CA GLU A 160 -15.70 11.48 6.42
C GLU A 160 -14.41 10.77 6.85
N ARG A 161 -14.45 9.43 7.03
CA ARG A 161 -13.30 8.66 7.48
C ARG A 161 -13.19 7.36 6.71
N PHE A 162 -12.10 7.17 5.96
CA PHE A 162 -11.89 5.95 5.19
C PHE A 162 -10.44 5.65 4.84
N VAL A 163 -10.21 4.40 4.44
CA VAL A 163 -8.96 3.94 3.81
C VAL A 163 -9.31 3.18 2.54
N LEU A 164 -8.92 3.72 1.39
CA LEU A 164 -9.12 3.15 0.06
C LEU A 164 -7.79 2.66 -0.52
N ASP A 165 -7.82 1.57 -1.28
CA ASP A 165 -6.70 1.08 -2.10
C ASP A 165 -7.08 1.20 -3.58
N GLY A 166 -6.16 1.69 -4.40
CA GLY A 166 -6.45 1.98 -5.80
C GLY A 166 -5.20 2.15 -6.65
N GLU A 167 -5.45 2.55 -7.89
CA GLU A 167 -4.43 2.89 -8.88
C GLU A 167 -4.69 4.30 -9.40
N ALA A 168 -3.65 5.13 -9.44
CA ALA A 168 -3.68 6.47 -10.03
C ALA A 168 -3.17 6.42 -11.46
N LEU A 169 -3.94 6.95 -12.41
CA LEU A 169 -3.66 6.92 -13.84
C LEU A 169 -3.74 8.30 -14.46
N ALA A 170 -2.81 8.61 -15.37
CA ALA A 170 -3.02 9.64 -16.36
C ALA A 170 -3.89 9.07 -17.49
N LEU A 171 -4.91 9.83 -17.89
CA LEU A 171 -5.79 9.44 -18.99
C LEU A 171 -5.58 10.36 -20.21
N THR A 172 -5.76 9.82 -21.41
CA THR A 172 -5.87 10.56 -22.63
C THR A 172 -7.23 11.30 -22.71
N ASP A 173 -7.39 12.23 -23.63
CA ASP A 173 -8.64 13.00 -23.77
C ASP A 173 -9.86 12.13 -24.13
N ASP A 174 -9.63 10.93 -24.69
CA ASP A 174 -10.66 9.92 -24.95
C ASP A 174 -10.82 8.90 -23.80
N GLY A 175 -10.21 9.18 -22.62
CA GLY A 175 -10.38 8.40 -21.40
C GLY A 175 -9.59 7.09 -21.34
N ARG A 176 -8.60 6.87 -22.21
CA ARG A 176 -7.74 5.68 -22.19
C ARG A 176 -6.56 5.88 -21.24
N PRO A 177 -6.12 4.83 -20.53
CA PRO A 177 -4.90 4.89 -19.75
C PRO A 177 -3.69 5.26 -20.62
N MET A 178 -2.87 6.16 -20.12
CA MET A 178 -1.57 6.49 -20.69
C MET A 178 -0.49 5.49 -20.26
N ALA A 179 0.67 5.53 -20.89
CA ALA A 179 1.79 4.70 -20.47
C ALA A 179 2.22 5.00 -19.02
N PHE A 180 2.65 3.97 -18.29
CA PHE A 180 3.12 4.10 -16.90
C PHE A 180 4.14 5.23 -16.71
N GLN A 181 5.07 5.40 -17.67
CA GLN A 181 6.11 6.44 -17.61
C GLN A 181 5.53 7.87 -17.58
N ASP A 182 4.41 8.10 -18.26
CA ASP A 182 3.75 9.42 -18.28
C ASP A 182 3.10 9.70 -16.91
N THR A 183 2.42 8.70 -16.32
CA THR A 183 1.88 8.79 -14.96
C THR A 183 3.00 8.96 -13.94
N ALA A 184 4.07 8.17 -14.02
CA ALA A 184 5.20 8.22 -13.09
C ALA A 184 5.96 9.56 -13.16
N SER A 185 6.16 10.11 -14.36
CA SER A 185 6.81 11.41 -14.53
C SER A 185 5.99 12.56 -13.93
N ARG A 186 4.65 12.47 -14.00
CA ARG A 186 3.74 13.45 -13.40
C ARG A 186 3.83 13.41 -11.86
N THR A 187 3.88 12.23 -11.26
CA THR A 187 3.96 12.08 -9.80
C THR A 187 5.37 12.32 -9.23
N ALA A 188 6.41 12.31 -10.06
CA ALA A 188 7.77 12.63 -9.65
C ALA A 188 8.01 14.14 -9.47
N GLN A 189 7.10 15.01 -9.93
CA GLN A 189 7.22 16.46 -9.83
C GLN A 189 6.55 16.97 -8.55
N ASP A 190 7.24 17.84 -7.83
CA ASP A 190 6.79 18.34 -6.52
C ASP A 190 5.58 19.29 -6.58
N GLU A 191 5.25 19.84 -7.75
CA GLU A 191 4.11 20.74 -7.95
C GLU A 191 3.37 20.41 -9.25
N SER A 192 2.02 20.48 -9.21
CA SER A 192 1.21 20.43 -10.42
C SER A 192 1.41 21.71 -11.22
N ARG A 193 1.91 21.59 -12.47
CA ARG A 193 2.08 22.73 -13.36
C ARG A 193 0.85 22.90 -14.25
N GLU A 194 0.48 24.15 -14.57
CA GLU A 194 -0.54 24.45 -15.56
C GLU A 194 -0.22 23.72 -16.89
N GLY A 195 -1.24 23.06 -17.46
CA GLY A 195 -1.14 22.29 -18.71
C GLY A 195 -0.71 20.83 -18.54
N GLN A 196 -0.51 20.33 -17.31
CA GLN A 196 -0.32 18.90 -17.08
C GLN A 196 -1.65 18.15 -17.11
N ARG A 197 -1.62 16.88 -17.57
CA ARG A 197 -2.79 16.03 -17.59
C ARG A 197 -3.19 15.65 -16.16
N ALA A 198 -4.48 15.66 -15.89
CA ALA A 198 -5.04 15.26 -14.60
C ALA A 198 -4.79 13.78 -14.32
N ILE A 199 -4.52 13.46 -13.06
CA ILE A 199 -4.43 12.10 -12.57
C ILE A 199 -5.79 11.69 -12.01
N THR A 200 -6.30 10.54 -12.46
CA THR A 200 -7.58 10.01 -12.02
C THR A 200 -7.35 8.77 -11.16
N PRO A 201 -7.91 8.71 -9.94
CA PRO A 201 -7.86 7.50 -9.12
C PRO A 201 -8.91 6.49 -9.56
N HIS A 202 -8.55 5.21 -9.53
CA HIS A 202 -9.44 4.07 -9.71
C HIS A 202 -9.27 3.12 -8.54
N PHE A 203 -10.26 3.08 -7.66
CA PHE A 203 -10.23 2.27 -6.44
C PHE A 203 -10.72 0.86 -6.69
N PHE A 204 -10.09 -0.11 -6.02
CA PHE A 204 -10.43 -1.53 -6.14
C PHE A 204 -10.69 -2.19 -4.79
N ASP A 205 -10.33 -1.57 -3.66
CA ASP A 205 -10.64 -2.08 -2.33
C ASP A 205 -10.93 -0.95 -1.33
N LEU A 206 -11.70 -1.28 -0.28
CA LEU A 206 -12.02 -0.40 0.83
C LEU A 206 -11.71 -1.13 2.13
N LEU A 207 -10.76 -0.59 2.90
CA LEU A 207 -10.25 -1.22 4.11
C LEU A 207 -10.90 -0.71 5.39
N HIS A 208 -11.39 0.53 5.38
CA HIS A 208 -12.07 1.19 6.49
C HIS A 208 -13.07 2.22 5.99
N VAL A 209 -14.22 2.35 6.66
CA VAL A 209 -15.19 3.43 6.42
C VAL A 209 -15.94 3.77 7.71
N ASP A 210 -15.93 5.05 8.10
CA ASP A 210 -16.69 5.65 9.21
C ASP A 210 -16.75 4.78 10.48
N GLY A 211 -15.56 4.37 10.97
CA GLY A 211 -15.41 3.59 12.20
C GLY A 211 -15.57 2.07 12.01
N ARG A 212 -15.84 1.59 10.79
CA ARG A 212 -15.94 0.16 10.50
C ARG A 212 -14.69 -0.33 9.77
N ASP A 213 -13.90 -1.17 10.40
CA ASP A 213 -12.80 -1.90 9.77
C ASP A 213 -13.35 -3.02 8.89
N LEU A 214 -12.90 -3.07 7.65
CA LEU A 214 -13.33 -4.04 6.65
C LEU A 214 -12.20 -5.02 6.29
N LEU A 215 -11.00 -4.81 6.79
CA LEU A 215 -9.81 -5.58 6.42
C LEU A 215 -10.01 -7.10 6.54
N ASP A 216 -10.72 -7.54 7.59
CA ASP A 216 -11.01 -8.95 7.86
C ASP A 216 -12.40 -9.39 7.33
N SER A 217 -13.16 -8.48 6.71
CA SER A 217 -14.44 -8.80 6.08
C SER A 217 -14.22 -9.60 4.79
N PRO A 218 -15.16 -10.48 4.42
CA PRO A 218 -15.17 -11.13 3.11
C PRO A 218 -15.05 -10.15 1.95
N GLY A 219 -14.39 -10.56 0.86
CA GLY A 219 -14.15 -9.69 -0.29
C GLY A 219 -15.44 -9.06 -0.85
N HIS A 220 -16.52 -9.83 -0.98
CA HIS A 220 -17.80 -9.32 -1.49
C HIS A 220 -18.42 -8.22 -0.61
N GLU A 221 -18.22 -8.25 0.72
CA GLU A 221 -18.68 -7.19 1.62
C GLU A 221 -17.87 -5.91 1.45
N ARG A 222 -16.53 -6.04 1.31
CA ARG A 222 -15.67 -4.88 1.04
C ARG A 222 -16.00 -4.24 -0.29
N LEU A 223 -16.26 -5.08 -1.34
CA LEU A 223 -16.65 -4.62 -2.66
C LEU A 223 -18.01 -3.92 -2.66
N ALA A 224 -18.99 -4.46 -1.94
CA ALA A 224 -20.30 -3.81 -1.79
C ALA A 224 -20.17 -2.45 -1.06
N ALA A 225 -19.31 -2.37 -0.05
CA ALA A 225 -19.04 -1.11 0.64
C ALA A 225 -18.30 -0.11 -0.25
N LEU A 226 -17.34 -0.57 -1.07
CA LEU A 226 -16.67 0.24 -2.08
C LEU A 226 -17.65 0.81 -3.10
N ASP A 227 -18.56 -0.03 -3.60
CA ASP A 227 -19.56 0.35 -4.58
C ASP A 227 -20.57 1.39 -4.04
N ALA A 228 -20.86 1.33 -2.74
CA ALA A 228 -21.70 2.30 -2.07
C ALA A 228 -21.01 3.65 -1.81
N LEU A 229 -19.69 3.64 -1.61
CA LEU A 229 -18.90 4.83 -1.28
C LEU A 229 -18.39 5.57 -2.52
N VAL A 230 -17.87 4.83 -3.50
CA VAL A 230 -17.11 5.37 -4.63
C VAL A 230 -17.93 5.35 -5.91
N PRO A 231 -18.08 6.49 -6.62
CA PRO A 231 -18.74 6.52 -7.93
C PRO A 231 -18.09 5.60 -8.96
N GLU A 232 -18.87 5.03 -9.88
CA GLU A 232 -18.44 4.04 -10.87
C GLU A 232 -17.21 4.49 -11.67
N GLN A 233 -17.13 5.77 -12.04
CA GLN A 233 -16.01 6.34 -12.80
C GLN A 233 -14.67 6.30 -12.06
N HIS A 234 -14.69 6.13 -10.74
CA HIS A 234 -13.50 6.02 -9.88
C HIS A 234 -13.31 4.61 -9.34
N ARG A 235 -13.99 3.62 -9.89
CA ARG A 235 -13.82 2.21 -9.55
C ARG A 235 -13.12 1.46 -10.67
N VAL A 236 -12.31 0.48 -10.31
CA VAL A 236 -11.74 -0.47 -11.29
C VAL A 236 -12.87 -1.29 -11.89
N ARG A 237 -12.83 -1.46 -13.22
CA ARG A 237 -13.80 -2.30 -13.91
C ARG A 237 -13.65 -3.76 -13.46
N ARG A 238 -14.74 -4.33 -13.00
CA ARG A 238 -14.81 -5.67 -12.40
C ARG A 238 -15.83 -6.55 -13.10
N LEU A 239 -15.49 -7.84 -13.23
CA LEU A 239 -16.41 -8.91 -13.57
C LEU A 239 -16.53 -9.85 -12.37
N VAL A 240 -17.74 -10.24 -11.99
CA VAL A 240 -17.98 -11.27 -10.98
C VAL A 240 -18.52 -12.50 -11.71
N THR A 241 -17.94 -13.65 -11.46
CA THR A 241 -18.29 -14.94 -12.10
C THR A 241 -18.02 -16.09 -11.15
N ALA A 242 -18.76 -17.18 -11.31
CA ALA A 242 -18.48 -18.46 -10.65
C ALA A 242 -17.79 -19.41 -11.63
#